data_25cab143e9e18ef570962a44f967271b
#
_entry.id   25cab143e9e18ef570962a44f967271b
#
_cell.length_a   1.000
_cell.length_b   1.000
_cell.length_c   1.000
_cell.angle_alpha   90.00
_cell.angle_beta   90.00
_cell.angle_gamma   90.00
#
_symmetry.space_group_name_H-M   'P 1'
#
loop_
_entity.id
_entity.type
_entity.pdbx_description
1 polymer ?
#
loop_
_entity_poly.entity_id
_entity_poly.type
_entity_poly.pdbx_seq_one_letter_code
_entity_poly.pdbx_strand_id
1 'polypeptide(L)'
;MAIKGLSHENNRSVKIRVFSDSQSALRSIQAAKINDSIGLVMKIREKIAKATFSLHWVPGHEGIKGNERANELAQKATEPDSLMPNPANNVPISAIYARAKVMDFKPKLQEFYGATTGKHLQKIDKALPGKHTTKLYNALNRTAAAILVQLRTNISRLNTYLSRINIASTDRCECGMTETVPHFLFSCPRWKDKRQAMKAAHGSRYWDLSYALGGYSTAERDGKNVDGEKGKWQPDLNAVKATIEYAIKTGRLQRQR
;
A
#
# COMPACT_ATOMS: atom_id res chain seq x y z
N MET A 1 -21.73 -4.45 15.75
CA MET A 1 -22.40 -5.42 14.89
C MET A 1 -23.33 -6.31 15.71
N ALA A 2 -24.65 -6.10 15.56
CA ALA A 2 -25.70 -6.53 16.49
C ALA A 2 -26.27 -7.93 16.18
N ILE A 3 -25.45 -8.96 15.97
CA ILE A 3 -25.96 -10.32 15.72
C ILE A 3 -25.71 -11.27 16.92
N LYS A 4 -25.11 -10.80 18.02
CA LYS A 4 -24.86 -11.64 19.20
C LYS A 4 -26.05 -11.85 20.15
N GLY A 5 -27.16 -11.15 19.94
CA GLY A 5 -28.26 -11.09 20.90
C GLY A 5 -29.50 -11.93 20.59
N LEU A 6 -29.52 -12.69 19.50
CA LEU A 6 -30.65 -13.53 19.15
C LEU A 6 -30.38 -14.99 19.55
N SER A 7 -30.40 -15.27 20.85
CA SER A 7 -30.47 -16.61 21.38
C SER A 7 -31.93 -17.10 21.41
N HIS A 8 -32.10 -18.32 20.97
CA HIS A 8 -33.24 -19.18 20.97
C HIS A 8 -34.35 -18.90 22.01
N GLU A 9 -35.47 -18.41 21.54
CA GLU A 9 -36.77 -18.86 22.07
C GLU A 9 -37.86 -18.58 21.02
N ASN A 10 -38.66 -19.57 20.76
CA ASN A 10 -39.86 -19.64 19.90
C ASN A 10 -39.65 -19.84 18.38
N ASN A 11 -40.08 -21.00 17.97
CA ASN A 11 -40.14 -21.62 16.64
C ASN A 11 -41.07 -20.88 15.65
N ARG A 12 -40.91 -19.56 15.48
CA ARG A 12 -41.44 -18.77 14.37
C ARG A 12 -40.31 -18.36 13.49
N SER A 13 -40.37 -18.66 12.21
CA SER A 13 -39.34 -18.22 11.23
C SER A 13 -39.28 -16.69 11.16
N VAL A 14 -38.45 -16.10 12.00
CA VAL A 14 -38.23 -14.65 12.01
C VAL A 14 -37.46 -14.28 10.75
N LYS A 15 -38.11 -13.52 9.85
CA LYS A 15 -37.43 -12.92 8.68
C LYS A 15 -36.63 -11.72 9.14
N ILE A 16 -35.32 -11.81 9.10
CA ILE A 16 -34.41 -10.72 9.48
C ILE A 16 -33.96 -9.99 8.22
N ARG A 17 -34.15 -8.66 8.18
CA ARG A 17 -33.63 -7.78 7.13
C ARG A 17 -32.42 -7.02 7.65
N VAL A 18 -31.31 -7.10 6.95
CA VAL A 18 -30.09 -6.36 7.29
C VAL A 18 -29.82 -5.34 6.21
N PHE A 19 -29.68 -4.08 6.61
CA PHE A 19 -29.38 -2.97 5.73
C PHE A 19 -27.93 -2.54 5.91
N SER A 20 -27.23 -2.21 4.81
CA SER A 20 -25.85 -1.71 4.84
C SER A 20 -25.62 -0.76 3.67
N ASP A 21 -24.85 0.29 3.90
CA ASP A 21 -24.37 1.21 2.87
C ASP A 21 -23.08 0.71 2.17
N SER A 22 -22.43 -0.31 2.70
CA SER A 22 -21.23 -0.91 2.11
C SER A 22 -21.57 -1.93 1.01
N GLN A 23 -21.61 -1.48 -0.24
CA GLN A 23 -21.76 -2.39 -1.40
C GLN A 23 -20.68 -3.46 -1.46
N SER A 24 -19.43 -3.11 -1.10
CA SER A 24 -18.31 -4.05 -1.10
C SER A 24 -18.51 -5.18 -0.07
N ALA A 25 -19.01 -4.85 1.12
CA ALA A 25 -19.34 -5.85 2.14
C ALA A 25 -20.48 -6.78 1.68
N LEU A 26 -21.55 -6.23 1.11
CA LEU A 26 -22.68 -7.00 0.60
C LEU A 26 -22.24 -7.93 -0.55
N ARG A 27 -21.45 -7.43 -1.50
CA ARG A 27 -20.89 -8.25 -2.60
C ARG A 27 -19.99 -9.36 -2.06
N SER A 28 -19.14 -9.09 -1.07
CA SER A 28 -18.30 -10.11 -0.44
C SER A 28 -19.11 -11.21 0.25
N ILE A 29 -20.24 -10.86 0.87
CA ILE A 29 -21.14 -11.83 1.47
C ILE A 29 -21.89 -12.63 0.39
N GLN A 30 -22.24 -12.04 -0.72
CA GLN A 30 -22.95 -12.69 -1.83
C GLN A 30 -22.04 -13.52 -2.73
N ALA A 31 -20.77 -13.15 -2.88
CA ALA A 31 -19.83 -13.83 -3.76
C ALA A 31 -19.66 -15.31 -3.37
N ALA A 32 -19.93 -16.22 -4.30
CA ALA A 32 -20.04 -17.66 -4.06
C ALA A 32 -18.70 -18.39 -3.86
N LYS A 33 -17.55 -17.72 -3.97
CA LYS A 33 -16.24 -18.39 -3.91
C LYS A 33 -15.77 -18.58 -2.47
N ILE A 34 -15.64 -19.84 -2.08
CA ILE A 34 -15.19 -20.31 -0.74
C ILE A 34 -13.75 -19.84 -0.42
N ASN A 35 -12.98 -19.40 -1.40
CA ASN A 35 -11.58 -18.99 -1.25
C ASN A 35 -11.36 -17.53 -0.81
N ASP A 36 -12.40 -16.71 -0.71
CA ASP A 36 -12.27 -15.36 -0.17
C ASP A 36 -12.35 -15.38 1.34
N SER A 37 -11.28 -15.66 1.91
CA SER A 37 -10.86 -15.98 3.25
C SER A 37 -10.91 -14.81 4.25
N ILE A 38 -11.98 -14.07 4.30
CA ILE A 38 -12.26 -13.24 5.45
C ILE A 38 -13.12 -14.08 6.41
N GLY A 39 -12.50 -14.62 7.46
CA GLY A 39 -13.18 -15.51 8.42
C GLY A 39 -14.48 -14.95 8.99
N LEU A 40 -14.63 -13.61 9.01
CA LEU A 40 -15.87 -12.94 9.39
C LEU A 40 -16.97 -13.12 8.33
N VAL A 41 -16.66 -13.03 7.04
CA VAL A 41 -17.61 -13.24 5.94
C VAL A 41 -18.14 -14.68 5.97
N MET A 42 -17.25 -15.65 6.19
CA MET A 42 -17.66 -17.06 6.32
C MET A 42 -18.61 -17.28 7.50
N LYS A 43 -18.32 -16.70 8.67
CA LYS A 43 -19.21 -16.77 9.84
C LYS A 43 -20.57 -16.11 9.60
N ILE A 44 -20.59 -14.98 8.89
CA ILE A 44 -21.85 -14.30 8.51
C ILE A 44 -22.65 -15.20 7.58
N ARG A 45 -22.03 -15.79 6.55
CA ARG A 45 -22.67 -16.71 5.61
C ARG A 45 -23.25 -17.94 6.31
N GLU A 46 -22.49 -18.54 7.21
CA GLU A 46 -22.97 -19.69 7.99
C GLU A 46 -24.23 -19.35 8.81
N LYS A 47 -24.25 -18.18 9.41
CA LYS A 47 -25.43 -17.70 10.15
C LYS A 47 -26.60 -17.36 9.22
N ILE A 48 -26.36 -16.76 8.06
CA ILE A 48 -27.38 -16.48 7.05
C ILE A 48 -28.01 -17.78 6.51
N ALA A 49 -27.19 -18.80 6.28
CA ALA A 49 -27.69 -20.10 5.81
C ALA A 49 -28.62 -20.81 6.81
N LYS A 50 -28.48 -20.53 8.09
CA LYS A 50 -29.28 -21.11 9.18
C LYS A 50 -30.56 -20.35 9.52
N ALA A 51 -30.77 -19.15 8.95
CA ALA A 51 -31.93 -18.31 9.22
C ALA A 51 -32.40 -17.57 7.97
N THR A 52 -33.67 -17.14 7.93
CA THR A 52 -34.20 -16.38 6.80
C THR A 52 -33.73 -14.93 6.87
N PHE A 53 -32.53 -14.65 6.29
CA PHE A 53 -31.97 -13.31 6.17
C PHE A 53 -32.16 -12.76 4.77
N SER A 54 -32.41 -11.45 4.67
CA SER A 54 -32.25 -10.69 3.43
C SER A 54 -31.30 -9.52 3.64
N LEU A 55 -30.38 -9.31 2.69
CA LEU A 55 -29.42 -8.24 2.71
C LEU A 55 -29.85 -7.15 1.73
N HIS A 56 -29.91 -5.93 2.20
CA HIS A 56 -30.35 -4.78 1.42
C HIS A 56 -29.28 -3.68 1.44
N TRP A 57 -29.04 -3.10 0.30
CA TRP A 57 -28.21 -1.91 0.24
C TRP A 57 -29.07 -0.66 0.52
N VAL A 58 -28.47 0.31 1.20
CA VAL A 58 -29.01 1.66 1.39
C VAL A 58 -27.92 2.68 1.11
N PRO A 59 -28.25 3.87 0.59
CA PRO A 59 -27.25 4.92 0.44
C PRO A 59 -26.74 5.37 1.81
N GLY A 60 -25.43 5.61 1.88
CA GLY A 60 -24.78 6.16 3.09
C GLY A 60 -24.94 7.67 3.16
N HIS A 61 -25.07 8.22 4.37
CA HIS A 61 -25.16 9.67 4.64
C HIS A 61 -26.35 10.40 3.97
N GLU A 62 -27.40 9.71 3.65
CA GLU A 62 -28.64 10.25 3.05
C GLU A 62 -29.79 10.41 4.06
N GLY A 63 -29.46 10.59 5.33
CA GLY A 63 -30.45 10.84 6.40
C GLY A 63 -31.30 9.62 6.78
N ILE A 64 -30.91 8.41 6.36
CA ILE A 64 -31.62 7.17 6.75
C ILE A 64 -31.35 6.88 8.22
N LYS A 65 -32.34 7.14 9.09
CA LYS A 65 -32.20 7.09 10.57
C LYS A 65 -31.48 5.85 11.10
N GLY A 66 -31.78 4.67 10.56
CA GLY A 66 -31.14 3.42 10.99
C GLY A 66 -29.67 3.34 10.61
N ASN A 67 -29.29 3.83 9.44
CA ASN A 67 -27.92 3.88 8.97
C ASN A 67 -27.10 4.93 9.74
N GLU A 68 -27.63 6.14 9.92
CA GLU A 68 -26.99 7.19 10.70
C GLU A 68 -26.76 6.76 12.16
N ARG A 69 -27.75 6.09 12.75
CA ARG A 69 -27.60 5.54 14.11
C ARG A 69 -26.53 4.45 14.21
N ALA A 70 -26.40 3.61 13.20
CA ALA A 70 -25.33 2.61 13.14
C ALA A 70 -23.95 3.26 13.02
N ASN A 71 -23.82 4.33 12.22
CA ASN A 71 -22.59 5.11 12.07
C ASN A 71 -22.21 5.80 13.40
N GLU A 72 -23.15 6.46 14.09
CA GLU A 72 -22.91 7.05 15.41
C GLU A 72 -22.39 6.01 16.42
N LEU A 73 -23.02 4.84 16.49
CA LEU A 73 -22.61 3.79 17.41
C LEU A 73 -21.22 3.23 17.07
N ALA A 74 -20.91 3.09 15.77
CA ALA A 74 -19.61 2.69 15.33
C ALA A 74 -18.53 3.73 15.69
N GLN A 75 -18.83 5.02 15.52
CA GLN A 75 -17.93 6.11 15.88
C GLN A 75 -17.69 6.16 17.40
N LYS A 76 -18.75 6.10 18.22
CA LYS A 76 -18.62 6.04 19.67
C LYS A 76 -17.78 4.85 20.16
N ALA A 77 -17.86 3.72 19.48
CA ALA A 77 -17.06 2.54 19.81
C ALA A 77 -15.55 2.71 19.50
N THR A 78 -15.15 3.76 18.78
CA THR A 78 -13.72 4.10 18.50
C THR A 78 -13.16 5.15 19.44
N GLU A 79 -14.00 5.75 20.30
CA GLU A 79 -13.53 6.74 21.28
C GLU A 79 -12.68 6.07 22.37
N PRO A 80 -11.60 6.75 22.87
CA PRO A 80 -10.66 6.16 23.85
C PRO A 80 -11.32 5.69 25.16
N ASP A 81 -12.38 6.37 25.60
CA ASP A 81 -13.10 6.10 26.84
C ASP A 81 -14.31 5.15 26.65
N SER A 82 -14.48 4.56 25.47
CA SER A 82 -15.52 3.59 25.26
C SER A 82 -15.24 2.36 26.14
N LEU A 83 -16.24 1.93 26.95
CA LEU A 83 -16.21 0.73 27.78
C LEU A 83 -16.16 -0.56 26.94
N MET A 84 -15.29 -0.59 25.95
CA MET A 84 -15.04 -1.80 25.18
C MET A 84 -14.20 -2.76 26.01
N PRO A 85 -14.60 -4.03 26.14
CA PRO A 85 -13.79 -5.03 26.81
C PRO A 85 -12.41 -5.10 26.15
N ASN A 86 -11.37 -5.20 26.99
CA ASN A 86 -9.95 -5.21 26.65
C ASN A 86 -9.67 -5.83 25.27
N PRO A 87 -9.10 -5.07 24.32
CA PRO A 87 -8.87 -5.53 22.95
C PRO A 87 -7.95 -6.76 22.87
N ALA A 88 -7.24 -7.11 23.93
CA ALA A 88 -6.40 -8.31 23.99
C ALA A 88 -7.18 -9.61 23.72
N ASN A 89 -8.47 -9.64 24.09
CA ASN A 89 -9.32 -10.85 23.91
C ASN A 89 -10.30 -10.74 22.71
N ASN A 90 -10.42 -9.58 22.06
CA ASN A 90 -11.34 -9.34 20.95
C ASN A 90 -10.65 -8.84 19.68
N VAL A 91 -9.42 -9.29 19.41
CA VAL A 91 -8.75 -8.99 18.13
C VAL A 91 -9.64 -9.53 17.00
N PRO A 92 -10.03 -8.69 16.01
CA PRO A 92 -10.84 -9.16 14.89
C PRO A 92 -10.17 -10.38 14.24
N ILE A 93 -10.98 -11.41 13.95
CA ILE A 93 -10.47 -12.64 13.30
C ILE A 93 -9.69 -12.32 12.02
N SER A 94 -10.11 -11.27 11.31
CA SER A 94 -9.37 -10.73 10.17
C SER A 94 -7.94 -10.28 10.50
N ALA A 95 -7.72 -9.67 11.66
CA ALA A 95 -6.39 -9.24 12.11
C ALA A 95 -5.53 -10.42 12.58
N ILE A 96 -6.14 -11.41 13.25
CA ILE A 96 -5.47 -12.66 13.61
C ILE A 96 -5.06 -13.43 12.35
N TYR A 97 -5.95 -13.52 11.37
CA TYR A 97 -5.69 -14.20 10.10
C TYR A 97 -4.63 -13.46 9.26
N ALA A 98 -4.65 -12.13 9.24
CA ALA A 98 -3.63 -11.32 8.59
C ALA A 98 -2.26 -11.51 9.27
N ARG A 99 -2.22 -11.55 10.61
CA ARG A 99 -0.98 -11.86 11.37
C ARG A 99 -0.47 -13.26 11.09
N ALA A 100 -1.34 -14.29 11.09
CA ALA A 100 -0.98 -15.66 10.76
C ALA A 100 -0.44 -15.76 9.33
N LYS A 101 -1.10 -15.14 8.34
CA LYS A 101 -0.59 -15.07 6.97
C LYS A 101 0.75 -14.36 6.87
N VAL A 102 0.96 -13.26 7.59
CA VAL A 102 2.26 -12.56 7.60
C VAL A 102 3.36 -13.43 8.20
N MET A 103 3.04 -14.22 9.23
CA MET A 103 3.97 -15.19 9.83
C MET A 103 4.30 -16.33 8.87
N ASP A 104 3.33 -16.88 8.17
CA ASP A 104 3.49 -17.91 7.14
C ASP A 104 4.24 -17.41 5.90
N PHE A 105 4.10 -16.12 5.58
CA PHE A 105 4.74 -15.51 4.42
C PHE A 105 6.23 -15.19 4.64
N LYS A 106 6.68 -15.04 5.91
CA LYS A 106 8.07 -14.67 6.19
C LYS A 106 9.12 -15.61 5.58
N PRO A 107 9.02 -16.94 5.69
CA PRO A 107 9.96 -17.84 5.03
C PRO A 107 9.80 -17.85 3.51
N LYS A 108 8.57 -17.78 3.00
CA LYS A 108 8.27 -17.74 1.57
C LYS A 108 8.71 -16.44 0.88
N LEU A 109 8.84 -15.34 1.63
CA LEU A 109 9.33 -14.07 1.08
C LEU A 109 10.79 -14.21 0.62
N GLN A 110 11.62 -14.99 1.30
CA GLN A 110 13.00 -15.22 0.87
C GLN A 110 13.08 -16.03 -0.43
N GLU A 111 12.23 -17.03 -0.60
CA GLU A 111 12.11 -17.79 -1.86
C GLU A 111 11.54 -16.88 -2.97
N PHE A 112 10.54 -16.04 -2.65
CA PHE A 112 9.91 -15.14 -3.60
C PHE A 112 10.87 -14.06 -4.11
N TYR A 113 11.77 -13.56 -3.28
CA TYR A 113 12.83 -12.60 -3.67
C TYR A 113 13.91 -13.22 -4.55
N GLY A 114 14.04 -14.54 -4.60
CA GLY A 114 14.93 -15.26 -5.53
C GLY A 114 14.38 -15.38 -6.94
N ALA A 115 13.06 -15.20 -7.12
CA ALA A 115 12.37 -15.32 -8.40
C ALA A 115 12.46 -14.05 -9.27
N THR A 116 11.81 -14.06 -10.41
CA THR A 116 11.81 -12.95 -11.39
C THR A 116 11.11 -11.69 -10.92
N THR A 117 10.30 -11.76 -9.88
CA THR A 117 9.47 -10.67 -9.34
C THR A 117 10.30 -9.70 -8.51
N GLY A 118 10.07 -8.42 -8.70
CA GLY A 118 10.72 -7.38 -7.89
C GLY A 118 12.20 -7.11 -8.20
N LYS A 119 12.74 -7.61 -9.30
CA LYS A 119 14.16 -7.43 -9.69
C LYS A 119 14.62 -5.97 -9.67
N HIS A 120 13.76 -5.04 -10.07
CA HIS A 120 14.12 -3.61 -10.06
C HIS A 120 14.31 -3.11 -8.62
N LEU A 121 13.40 -3.45 -7.72
CA LEU A 121 13.49 -3.08 -6.31
C LEU A 121 14.70 -3.72 -5.62
N GLN A 122 15.00 -4.97 -5.94
CA GLN A 122 16.21 -5.67 -5.43
C GLN A 122 17.52 -5.02 -5.90
N LYS A 123 17.53 -4.45 -7.10
CA LYS A 123 18.71 -3.67 -7.59
C LYS A 123 18.91 -2.39 -6.82
N ILE A 124 17.81 -1.74 -6.42
CA ILE A 124 17.84 -0.46 -5.72
C ILE A 124 18.14 -0.66 -4.23
N ASP A 125 17.61 -1.72 -3.61
CA ASP A 125 17.67 -1.87 -2.16
C ASP A 125 18.05 -3.29 -1.75
N LYS A 126 19.34 -3.49 -1.49
CA LYS A 126 19.91 -4.76 -1.05
C LYS A 126 19.68 -5.05 0.44
N ALA A 127 19.08 -4.10 1.17
CA ALA A 127 18.71 -4.30 2.57
C ALA A 127 17.28 -4.83 2.76
N LEU A 128 16.54 -5.05 1.68
CA LEU A 128 15.21 -5.65 1.75
C LEU A 128 15.27 -7.15 2.10
N PRO A 129 14.26 -7.67 2.83
CA PRO A 129 13.24 -6.92 3.58
C PRO A 129 13.82 -6.28 4.85
N GLY A 130 13.46 -5.02 5.15
CA GLY A 130 14.05 -4.30 6.28
C GLY A 130 13.13 -3.23 6.90
N LYS A 131 13.37 -2.97 8.20
CA LYS A 131 12.59 -1.97 8.97
C LYS A 131 12.84 -0.52 8.49
N HIS A 132 13.93 -0.26 7.77
CA HIS A 132 14.26 1.04 7.20
C HIS A 132 13.17 1.57 6.25
N THR A 133 12.46 0.68 5.54
CA THR A 133 11.34 1.06 4.67
C THR A 133 10.21 1.73 5.43
N THR A 134 9.88 1.25 6.63
CA THR A 134 8.86 1.88 7.48
C THR A 134 9.28 3.30 7.87
N LYS A 135 10.55 3.50 8.30
CA LYS A 135 11.07 4.84 8.62
C LYS A 135 11.05 5.75 7.40
N LEU A 136 11.45 5.24 6.24
CA LEU A 136 11.48 5.97 4.98
C LEU A 136 10.09 6.50 4.62
N TYR A 137 9.07 5.66 4.62
CA TYR A 137 7.72 6.06 4.21
C TYR A 137 6.98 6.87 5.26
N ASN A 138 7.21 6.63 6.57
CA ASN A 138 6.63 7.44 7.64
C ASN A 138 7.15 8.89 7.65
N ALA A 139 8.32 9.15 7.06
CA ALA A 139 8.88 10.49 6.93
C ALA A 139 8.31 11.30 5.74
N LEU A 140 7.38 10.72 4.95
CA LEU A 140 6.84 11.28 3.72
C LEU A 140 5.33 11.49 3.82
N ASN A 141 4.85 12.57 3.20
CA ASN A 141 3.42 12.72 2.97
C ASN A 141 2.94 11.78 1.83
N ARG A 142 1.61 11.65 1.67
CA ARG A 142 1.00 10.74 0.71
C ARG A 142 1.49 10.95 -0.74
N THR A 143 1.62 12.19 -1.19
CA THR A 143 2.08 12.51 -2.54
C THR A 143 3.53 12.10 -2.76
N ALA A 144 4.40 12.45 -1.80
CA ALA A 144 5.81 12.09 -1.81
C ALA A 144 6.01 10.57 -1.79
N ALA A 145 5.28 9.87 -0.93
CA ALA A 145 5.30 8.42 -0.85
C ALA A 145 4.88 7.75 -2.17
N ALA A 146 3.81 8.25 -2.80
CA ALA A 146 3.34 7.73 -4.09
C ALA A 146 4.38 7.90 -5.21
N ILE A 147 5.10 9.01 -5.26
CA ILE A 147 6.17 9.25 -6.22
C ILE A 147 7.34 8.30 -5.94
N LEU A 148 7.76 8.17 -4.69
CA LEU A 148 8.84 7.27 -4.32
C LEU A 148 8.53 5.81 -4.66
N VAL A 149 7.29 5.35 -4.41
CA VAL A 149 6.86 4.00 -4.79
C VAL A 149 6.97 3.80 -6.29
N GLN A 150 6.50 4.74 -7.12
CA GLN A 150 6.62 4.64 -8.58
C GLN A 150 8.07 4.46 -9.02
N LEU A 151 8.99 5.27 -8.47
CA LEU A 151 10.41 5.22 -8.83
C LEU A 151 11.08 3.92 -8.34
N ARG A 152 10.77 3.49 -7.10
CA ARG A 152 11.36 2.27 -6.51
C ARG A 152 10.87 0.98 -7.18
N THR A 153 9.62 0.93 -7.61
CA THR A 153 9.03 -0.26 -8.23
C THR A 153 9.20 -0.31 -9.74
N ASN A 154 9.59 0.80 -10.37
CA ASN A 154 9.55 1.00 -11.82
C ASN A 154 8.14 0.87 -12.42
N ILE A 155 7.10 0.88 -11.58
CA ILE A 155 5.69 0.97 -11.96
C ILE A 155 5.32 2.45 -11.93
N SER A 156 5.73 3.16 -12.97
CA SER A 156 5.69 4.62 -13.00
C SER A 156 4.98 5.14 -14.25
N ARG A 157 4.75 6.45 -14.29
CA ARG A 157 4.21 7.12 -15.50
C ARG A 157 5.26 7.40 -16.57
N LEU A 158 6.45 6.81 -16.47
CA LEU A 158 7.46 6.89 -17.50
C LEU A 158 7.15 5.95 -18.65
N ASN A 159 7.52 6.35 -19.87
CA ASN A 159 7.14 5.63 -21.08
C ASN A 159 7.68 4.20 -21.14
N THR A 160 8.82 3.90 -20.50
CA THR A 160 9.30 2.51 -20.37
C THR A 160 8.28 1.58 -19.70
N TYR A 161 7.54 2.08 -18.70
CA TYR A 161 6.48 1.30 -18.08
C TYR A 161 5.18 1.38 -18.88
N LEU A 162 4.79 2.57 -19.33
CA LEU A 162 3.53 2.79 -20.03
C LEU A 162 3.46 2.04 -21.37
N SER A 163 4.58 1.95 -22.12
CA SER A 163 4.64 1.17 -23.36
C SER A 163 4.53 -0.34 -23.10
N ARG A 164 5.13 -0.82 -21.99
CA ARG A 164 5.03 -2.24 -21.61
C ARG A 164 3.59 -2.67 -21.29
N ILE A 165 2.74 -1.75 -20.85
CA ILE A 165 1.30 -1.99 -20.59
C ILE A 165 0.40 -1.43 -21.69
N ASN A 166 0.96 -1.14 -22.87
CA ASN A 166 0.26 -0.65 -24.07
C ASN A 166 -0.54 0.64 -23.89
N ILE A 167 -0.12 1.52 -22.94
CA ILE A 167 -0.70 2.87 -22.77
C ILE A 167 0.04 3.90 -23.60
N ALA A 168 1.38 3.79 -23.73
CA ALA A 168 2.17 4.63 -24.61
C ALA A 168 2.61 3.83 -25.86
N SER A 169 2.66 4.49 -27.01
CA SER A 169 3.08 3.89 -28.28
C SER A 169 4.59 3.62 -28.34
N THR A 170 5.38 4.26 -27.50
CA THR A 170 6.83 4.12 -27.46
C THR A 170 7.36 4.24 -26.03
N ASP A 171 8.50 3.63 -25.78
CA ASP A 171 9.23 3.71 -24.50
C ASP A 171 10.11 4.97 -24.41
N ARG A 172 10.13 5.82 -25.46
CA ARG A 172 11.01 6.97 -25.56
C ARG A 172 10.47 8.19 -24.85
N CYS A 173 11.41 8.95 -24.26
CA CYS A 173 11.20 10.31 -23.81
C CYS A 173 11.15 11.26 -25.02
N GLU A 174 10.50 12.40 -24.88
CA GLU A 174 10.51 13.45 -25.91
C GLU A 174 11.92 13.94 -26.29
N CYS A 175 12.95 13.66 -25.48
CA CYS A 175 14.34 13.91 -25.85
C CYS A 175 14.95 12.83 -26.75
N GLY A 176 14.18 11.82 -27.14
CA GLY A 176 14.59 10.71 -28.01
C GLY A 176 15.18 9.48 -27.30
N MET A 177 15.62 9.62 -26.04
CA MET A 177 16.20 8.51 -25.26
C MET A 177 15.10 7.64 -24.61
N THR A 178 15.40 6.39 -24.32
CA THR A 178 14.49 5.52 -23.55
C THR A 178 14.18 6.12 -22.18
N GLU A 179 12.90 6.29 -21.85
CA GLU A 179 12.45 6.99 -20.64
C GLU A 179 12.45 6.07 -19.41
N THR A 180 13.65 5.68 -18.97
CA THR A 180 13.86 4.89 -17.75
C THR A 180 13.91 5.77 -16.49
N VAL A 181 13.80 5.15 -15.30
CA VAL A 181 13.98 5.87 -14.03
C VAL A 181 15.36 6.54 -13.92
N PRO A 182 16.47 5.87 -14.23
CA PRO A 182 17.79 6.56 -14.24
C PRO A 182 17.87 7.69 -15.26
N HIS A 183 17.33 7.52 -16.47
CA HIS A 183 17.28 8.59 -17.46
C HIS A 183 16.53 9.80 -16.95
N PHE A 184 15.33 9.60 -16.41
CA PHE A 184 14.51 10.67 -15.84
C PHE A 184 15.23 11.39 -14.71
N LEU A 185 15.82 10.66 -13.77
CA LEU A 185 16.43 11.26 -12.59
C LEU A 185 17.74 11.98 -12.92
N PHE A 186 18.60 11.42 -13.76
CA PHE A 186 19.99 11.85 -13.82
C PHE A 186 20.41 12.50 -15.14
N SER A 187 19.87 12.07 -16.28
CA SER A 187 20.45 12.41 -17.58
C SER A 187 19.52 13.13 -18.55
N CYS A 188 18.18 13.13 -18.35
CA CYS A 188 17.25 13.75 -19.30
C CYS A 188 17.54 15.26 -19.47
N PRO A 189 17.86 15.74 -20.69
CA PRO A 189 18.15 17.15 -20.93
C PRO A 189 16.97 18.07 -20.67
N ARG A 190 15.73 17.60 -20.85
CA ARG A 190 14.49 18.37 -20.61
C ARG A 190 14.39 18.91 -19.17
N TRP A 191 14.98 18.22 -18.22
CA TRP A 191 14.86 18.52 -16.79
C TRP A 191 16.17 19.01 -16.17
N LYS A 192 17.15 19.44 -16.99
CA LYS A 192 18.49 19.86 -16.54
C LYS A 192 18.41 20.90 -15.43
N ASP A 193 17.62 21.95 -15.62
CA ASP A 193 17.56 23.07 -14.67
C ASP A 193 16.84 22.65 -13.36
N LYS A 194 15.75 21.89 -13.48
CA LYS A 194 14.99 21.40 -12.30
C LYS A 194 15.81 20.44 -11.43
N ARG A 195 16.87 19.82 -11.99
CA ARG A 195 17.71 18.83 -11.33
C ARG A 195 18.82 19.42 -10.46
N GLN A 196 19.10 20.71 -10.58
CA GLN A 196 20.22 21.38 -9.89
C GLN A 196 20.21 21.15 -8.37
N ALA A 197 19.07 21.40 -7.71
CA ALA A 197 18.93 21.23 -6.28
C ALA A 197 19.12 19.76 -5.84
N MET A 198 18.58 18.81 -6.59
CA MET A 198 18.77 17.37 -6.33
C MET A 198 20.25 17.00 -6.48
N LYS A 199 20.93 17.50 -7.52
CA LYS A 199 22.35 17.25 -7.75
C LYS A 199 23.21 17.78 -6.60
N ALA A 200 22.90 18.98 -6.11
CA ALA A 200 23.60 19.56 -4.96
C ALA A 200 23.38 18.75 -3.67
N ALA A 201 22.15 18.31 -3.41
CA ALA A 201 21.81 17.50 -2.23
C ALA A 201 22.49 16.11 -2.25
N HIS A 202 22.67 15.52 -3.42
CA HIS A 202 23.31 14.20 -3.56
C HIS A 202 24.82 14.23 -3.54
N GLY A 203 25.42 15.36 -3.91
CA GLY A 203 26.86 15.55 -3.93
C GLY A 203 27.60 14.48 -4.77
N SER A 204 28.59 13.85 -4.19
CA SER A 204 29.39 12.80 -4.86
C SER A 204 28.60 11.51 -5.16
N ARG A 205 27.43 11.32 -4.57
CA ARG A 205 26.54 10.16 -4.80
C ARG A 205 25.42 10.43 -5.81
N TYR A 206 25.53 11.52 -6.58
CA TYR A 206 24.48 11.95 -7.51
C TYR A 206 23.98 10.84 -8.47
N TRP A 207 24.87 9.98 -8.95
CA TRP A 207 24.54 8.91 -9.90
C TRP A 207 24.12 7.59 -9.23
N ASP A 208 24.12 7.53 -7.91
CA ASP A 208 23.72 6.34 -7.15
C ASP A 208 22.20 6.25 -7.03
N LEU A 209 21.59 5.37 -7.84
CA LEU A 209 20.15 5.17 -7.87
C LEU A 209 19.62 4.65 -6.52
N SER A 210 20.36 3.78 -5.85
CA SER A 210 20.01 3.25 -4.54
C SER A 210 19.92 4.37 -3.52
N TYR A 211 20.95 5.18 -3.44
CA TYR A 211 21.00 6.35 -2.55
C TYR A 211 19.87 7.35 -2.83
N ALA A 212 19.66 7.70 -4.11
CA ALA A 212 18.60 8.63 -4.52
C ALA A 212 17.19 8.16 -4.12
N LEU A 213 16.97 6.85 -4.05
CA LEU A 213 15.67 6.25 -3.75
C LEU A 213 15.60 5.64 -2.34
N GLY A 214 16.55 5.93 -1.46
CA GLY A 214 16.58 5.47 -0.08
C GLY A 214 16.69 3.95 0.06
N GLY A 215 17.49 3.33 -0.80
CA GLY A 215 17.86 1.93 -0.74
C GLY A 215 19.31 1.74 -0.36
N TYR A 216 19.65 0.56 0.15
CA TYR A 216 21.02 0.18 0.46
C TYR A 216 21.80 -0.13 -0.81
N SER A 217 22.86 0.63 -1.05
CA SER A 217 23.74 0.46 -2.22
C SER A 217 24.77 -0.65 -1.99
N THR A 218 25.17 -1.30 -3.08
CA THR A 218 26.35 -2.17 -3.09
C THR A 218 27.54 -1.48 -3.75
N ALA A 219 27.46 -0.18 -4.00
CA ALA A 219 28.59 0.59 -4.53
C ALA A 219 29.77 0.58 -3.55
N GLU A 220 30.96 0.44 -4.08
CA GLU A 220 32.19 0.45 -3.31
C GLU A 220 33.05 1.67 -3.68
N ARG A 221 33.73 2.22 -2.68
CA ARG A 221 34.76 3.23 -2.84
C ARG A 221 35.94 2.84 -1.95
N ASP A 222 37.12 2.82 -2.53
CA ASP A 222 38.36 2.44 -1.82
C ASP A 222 38.30 1.07 -1.12
N GLY A 223 37.65 0.10 -1.79
CA GLY A 223 37.44 -1.27 -1.28
C GLY A 223 36.44 -1.39 -0.15
N LYS A 224 35.68 -0.33 0.16
CA LYS A 224 34.66 -0.35 1.21
C LYS A 224 33.28 0.00 0.63
N ASN A 225 32.23 -0.65 1.14
CA ASN A 225 30.86 -0.29 0.79
C ASN A 225 30.57 1.13 1.26
N VAL A 226 30.03 1.97 0.35
CA VAL A 226 29.73 3.39 0.62
C VAL A 226 28.64 3.60 1.65
N ASP A 227 27.78 2.61 1.89
CA ASP A 227 26.71 2.62 2.88
C ASP A 227 27.12 1.95 4.21
N GLY A 228 28.34 1.39 4.29
CA GLY A 228 28.83 0.70 5.46
C GLY A 228 28.12 -0.61 5.76
N GLU A 229 28.02 -0.96 7.04
CA GLU A 229 27.39 -2.20 7.47
C GLU A 229 25.86 -2.17 7.30
N LYS A 230 25.31 -3.14 6.59
CA LYS A 230 23.86 -3.28 6.33
C LYS A 230 23.00 -3.20 7.60
N GLY A 231 23.46 -3.76 8.72
CA GLY A 231 22.70 -3.79 9.99
C GLY A 231 22.56 -2.43 10.68
N LYS A 232 23.49 -1.50 10.42
CA LYS A 232 23.53 -0.15 11.01
C LYS A 232 23.06 0.94 10.03
N TRP A 233 22.95 0.59 8.76
CA TRP A 233 22.61 1.54 7.71
C TRP A 233 21.18 2.09 7.84
N GLN A 234 21.02 3.35 7.46
CA GLN A 234 19.73 4.04 7.37
C GLN A 234 19.70 4.87 6.07
N PRO A 235 18.53 5.04 5.43
CA PRO A 235 18.39 5.89 4.26
C PRO A 235 18.63 7.36 4.61
N ASP A 236 19.31 8.07 3.70
CA ASP A 236 19.42 9.52 3.76
C ASP A 236 18.11 10.17 3.32
N LEU A 237 17.31 10.62 4.28
CA LEU A 237 16.02 11.23 4.03
C LEU A 237 16.11 12.57 3.28
N ASN A 238 17.22 13.31 3.40
CA ASN A 238 17.40 14.58 2.70
C ASN A 238 17.62 14.33 1.21
N ALA A 239 18.47 13.36 0.86
CA ALA A 239 18.67 12.94 -0.52
C ALA A 239 17.38 12.43 -1.17
N VAL A 240 16.62 11.59 -0.44
CA VAL A 240 15.34 11.07 -0.93
C VAL A 240 14.32 12.18 -1.14
N LYS A 241 14.18 13.11 -0.20
CA LYS A 241 13.28 14.26 -0.33
C LYS A 241 13.67 15.15 -1.51
N ALA A 242 14.95 15.42 -1.73
CA ALA A 242 15.42 16.19 -2.87
C ALA A 242 15.08 15.49 -4.22
N THR A 243 15.19 14.17 -4.28
CA THR A 243 14.75 13.37 -5.45
C THR A 243 13.25 13.50 -5.70
N ILE A 244 12.44 13.39 -4.64
CA ILE A 244 10.98 13.51 -4.73
C ILE A 244 10.57 14.92 -5.16
N GLU A 245 11.17 15.96 -4.57
CA GLU A 245 10.91 17.35 -4.93
C GLU A 245 11.24 17.64 -6.41
N TYR A 246 12.37 17.11 -6.89
CA TYR A 246 12.69 17.17 -8.30
C TYR A 246 11.56 16.54 -9.14
N ALA A 247 11.15 15.33 -8.81
CA ALA A 247 10.07 14.63 -9.53
C ALA A 247 8.74 15.41 -9.49
N ILE A 248 8.39 16.03 -8.36
CA ILE A 248 7.22 16.91 -8.23
C ILE A 248 7.34 18.13 -9.13
N LYS A 249 8.49 18.82 -9.14
CA LYS A 249 8.73 20.01 -9.95
C LYS A 249 8.66 19.73 -11.46
N THR A 250 8.94 18.50 -11.89
CA THR A 250 8.79 18.12 -13.30
C THR A 250 7.32 17.92 -13.71
N GLY A 251 6.45 17.55 -12.78
CA GLY A 251 5.06 17.15 -13.05
C GLY A 251 4.93 15.80 -13.76
N ARG A 252 6.03 15.16 -14.19
CA ARG A 252 6.04 13.98 -15.09
C ARG A 252 5.38 12.73 -14.50
N LEU A 253 5.46 12.57 -13.18
CA LEU A 253 4.91 11.40 -12.47
C LEU A 253 3.50 11.66 -11.89
N GLN A 254 2.96 12.86 -12.05
CA GLN A 254 1.63 13.21 -11.57
C GLN A 254 0.55 12.82 -12.57
N ARG A 255 -0.68 12.60 -12.10
CA ARG A 255 -1.83 12.36 -12.96
C ARG A 255 -2.16 13.66 -13.69
N GLN A 256 -2.05 13.67 -15.00
CA GLN A 256 -2.64 14.75 -15.79
C GLN A 256 -4.16 14.67 -15.58
N ARG A 257 -4.75 15.76 -15.14
CA ARG A 257 -6.20 15.92 -14.99
C ARG A 257 -6.82 16.10 -16.36
#